data_84bff49c2030bfab2b53c13ddd8ad4e8
#
_entry.id   84bff49c2030bfab2b53c13ddd8ad4e8
#
_cell.length_a   1.000
_cell.length_b   1.000
_cell.length_c   1.000
_cell.angle_alpha   90.00
_cell.angle_beta   90.00
_cell.angle_gamma   90.00
#
_symmetry.space_group_name_H-M   'P 1'
#
loop_
_entity.id
_entity.type
_entity.pdbx_description
1 polymer ?
#
loop_
_entity_poly.entity_id
_entity_poly.type
_entity_poly.pdbx_seq_one_letter_code
_entity_poly.pdbx_strand_id
1 'polypeptide(L)'
;MPAIKVETKGNKAYIKSPYNANFVSRIKLMGGKWDMESRRWEIKADALGAAREIMMDIYGETDQEPAAETVTLVIEFSKDVIGRCEPIAIAGKTIARAFGRDSGAKIGDDAAFISGKPRSDGSARNWTTVIPAGCVVEVYNVPKSKADEFVSASDPRYTIHIKGDVKVDREALAKEREALLARLAEINKILGE
;
A
#
# COMPACT_ATOMS: atom_id res chain seq x y z
N MET A 1 -11.59 11.20 7.42
CA MET A 1 -11.04 12.54 7.10
C MET A 1 -10.01 12.36 6.00
N PRO A 2 -9.92 13.23 4.99
CA PRO A 2 -8.94 13.08 3.93
C PRO A 2 -7.53 13.05 4.54
N ALA A 3 -6.71 12.13 4.06
CA ALA A 3 -5.31 11.99 4.51
C ALA A 3 -4.45 13.20 4.07
N ILE A 4 -4.90 13.91 3.04
CA ILE A 4 -4.23 15.08 2.47
C ILE A 4 -4.95 16.36 2.93
N LYS A 5 -4.17 17.33 3.42
CA LYS A 5 -4.66 18.65 3.79
C LYS A 5 -3.83 19.72 3.12
N VAL A 6 -4.51 20.72 2.56
CA VAL A 6 -3.88 21.89 1.94
C VAL A 6 -4.39 23.16 2.60
N GLU A 7 -3.49 24.06 2.90
CA GLU A 7 -3.78 25.38 3.43
C GLU A 7 -3.06 26.43 2.57
N THR A 8 -3.78 27.45 2.11
CA THR A 8 -3.19 28.52 1.29
C THR A 8 -3.08 29.80 2.12
N LYS A 9 -1.90 30.42 2.14
CA LYS A 9 -1.65 31.71 2.80
C LYS A 9 -0.87 32.62 1.86
N GLY A 10 -1.54 33.66 1.36
CA GLY A 10 -0.94 34.59 0.40
C GLY A 10 -0.49 33.84 -0.86
N ASN A 11 0.77 33.99 -1.24
CA ASN A 11 1.36 33.35 -2.42
C ASN A 11 1.99 31.97 -2.15
N LYS A 12 1.63 31.33 -1.01
CA LYS A 12 2.15 30.03 -0.62
C LYS A 12 1.03 29.06 -0.32
N ALA A 13 1.26 27.78 -0.65
CA ALA A 13 0.42 26.66 -0.25
C ALA A 13 1.23 25.68 0.61
N TYR A 14 0.60 25.18 1.65
CA TYR A 14 1.16 24.25 2.62
C TYR A 14 0.42 22.92 2.52
N ILE A 15 1.15 21.86 2.20
CA ILE A 15 0.61 20.53 1.95
C ILE A 15 1.04 19.60 3.07
N LYS A 16 0.07 18.97 3.72
CA LYS A 16 0.29 17.83 4.61
C LYS A 16 -0.25 16.57 3.95
N SER A 17 0.61 15.62 3.68
CA SER A 17 0.27 14.34 3.03
C SER A 17 0.96 13.18 3.74
N PRO A 18 0.49 11.94 3.55
CA PRO A 18 1.26 10.76 3.91
C PRO A 18 2.63 10.77 3.23
N TYR A 19 3.61 10.12 3.85
CA TYR A 19 4.94 10.03 3.24
C TYR A 19 4.89 9.10 2.02
N ASN A 20 5.41 9.59 0.89
CA ASN A 20 5.64 8.79 -0.30
C ASN A 20 6.89 9.32 -1.01
N ALA A 21 7.85 8.44 -1.35
CA ALA A 21 9.13 8.84 -1.94
C ALA A 21 8.95 9.52 -3.32
N ASN A 22 8.00 9.03 -4.14
CA ASN A 22 7.69 9.62 -5.44
C ASN A 22 7.07 11.01 -5.29
N PHE A 23 6.15 11.18 -4.32
CA PHE A 23 5.60 12.49 -4.01
C PHE A 23 6.69 13.46 -3.57
N VAL A 24 7.56 13.05 -2.65
CA VAL A 24 8.70 13.86 -2.18
C VAL A 24 9.59 14.29 -3.34
N SER A 25 9.94 13.38 -4.25
CA SER A 25 10.77 13.68 -5.41
C SER A 25 10.10 14.69 -6.33
N ARG A 26 8.83 14.47 -6.67
CA ARG A 26 8.08 15.33 -7.61
C ARG A 26 7.79 16.71 -7.01
N ILE A 27 7.46 16.80 -5.72
CA ILE A 27 7.19 18.09 -5.06
C ILE A 27 8.48 18.93 -4.95
N LYS A 28 9.64 18.31 -4.72
CA LYS A 28 10.95 18.98 -4.73
C LYS A 28 11.30 19.54 -6.10
N LEU A 29 11.02 18.80 -7.18
CA LEU A 29 11.25 19.25 -8.56
C LEU A 29 10.41 20.50 -8.89
N MET A 30 9.24 20.65 -8.26
CA MET A 30 8.40 21.86 -8.38
C MET A 30 8.87 23.01 -7.47
N GLY A 31 10.02 22.88 -6.81
CA GLY A 31 10.54 23.88 -5.88
C GLY A 31 9.93 23.82 -4.49
N GLY A 32 9.26 22.73 -4.14
CA GLY A 32 8.71 22.49 -2.81
C GLY A 32 9.79 22.38 -1.74
N LYS A 33 9.55 23.00 -0.59
CA LYS A 33 10.44 22.99 0.57
C LYS A 33 9.74 22.31 1.74
N TRP A 34 10.45 21.41 2.39
CA TRP A 34 9.93 20.76 3.60
C TRP A 34 10.12 21.67 4.81
N ASP A 35 9.04 22.00 5.46
CA ASP A 35 9.06 22.67 6.75
C ASP A 35 9.04 21.63 7.88
N MET A 36 10.14 21.53 8.61
CA MET A 36 10.32 20.56 9.70
C MET A 36 9.45 20.86 10.92
N GLU A 37 9.19 22.14 11.19
CA GLU A 37 8.43 22.57 12.35
C GLU A 37 6.94 22.21 12.20
N SER A 38 6.34 22.61 11.08
CA SER A 38 4.93 22.32 10.81
C SER A 38 4.69 20.94 10.18
N ARG A 39 5.77 20.24 9.77
CA ARG A 39 5.73 18.96 9.04
C ARG A 39 4.84 19.01 7.80
N ARG A 40 5.06 20.04 6.96
CA ARG A 40 4.31 20.31 5.73
C ARG A 40 5.26 20.67 4.59
N TRP A 41 4.80 20.46 3.38
CA TRP A 41 5.46 20.97 2.19
C TRP A 41 4.99 22.37 1.89
N GLU A 42 5.91 23.31 1.74
CA GLU A 42 5.65 24.65 1.25
C GLU A 42 5.93 24.70 -0.25
N ILE A 43 4.95 25.16 -1.05
CA ILE A 43 5.08 25.41 -2.47
C ILE A 43 4.52 26.80 -2.79
N LYS A 44 4.76 27.30 -4.01
CA LYS A 44 4.07 28.48 -4.49
C LYS A 44 2.58 28.17 -4.74
N ALA A 45 1.71 29.13 -4.47
CA ALA A 45 0.26 28.94 -4.63
C ALA A 45 -0.15 28.66 -6.10
N ASP A 46 0.56 29.23 -7.07
CA ASP A 46 0.35 28.99 -8.50
C ASP A 46 0.69 27.55 -8.94
N ALA A 47 1.57 26.86 -8.20
CA ALA A 47 1.94 25.48 -8.46
C ALA A 47 0.97 24.45 -7.82
N LEU A 48 -0.08 24.90 -7.10
CA LEU A 48 -0.97 24.01 -6.36
C LEU A 48 -1.79 23.09 -7.28
N GLY A 49 -2.18 23.58 -8.48
CA GLY A 49 -2.87 22.74 -9.46
C GLY A 49 -2.05 21.50 -9.85
N ALA A 50 -0.80 21.73 -10.27
CA ALA A 50 0.11 20.64 -10.61
C ALA A 50 0.44 19.73 -9.41
N ALA A 51 0.48 20.29 -8.19
CA ALA A 51 0.66 19.48 -6.99
C ALA A 51 -0.55 18.54 -6.73
N ARG A 52 -1.77 18.99 -7.03
CA ARG A 52 -2.98 18.15 -6.94
C ARG A 52 -3.00 17.03 -7.97
N GLU A 53 -2.53 17.29 -9.19
CA GLU A 53 -2.34 16.22 -10.19
C GLU A 53 -1.38 15.15 -9.68
N ILE A 54 -0.26 15.56 -9.06
CA ILE A 54 0.68 14.63 -8.42
C ILE A 54 0.02 13.86 -7.27
N MET A 55 -0.81 14.51 -6.45
CA MET A 55 -1.53 13.84 -5.37
C MET A 55 -2.51 12.81 -5.92
N MET A 56 -3.29 13.16 -6.93
CA MET A 56 -4.24 12.26 -7.57
C MET A 56 -3.53 11.04 -8.18
N ASP A 57 -2.42 11.26 -8.87
CA ASP A 57 -1.62 10.20 -9.48
C ASP A 57 -1.03 9.22 -8.43
N ILE A 58 -0.54 9.74 -7.31
CA ILE A 58 0.16 8.93 -6.30
C ILE A 58 -0.77 8.34 -5.25
N TYR A 59 -1.72 9.15 -4.77
CA TYR A 59 -2.60 8.78 -3.66
C TYR A 59 -4.01 8.38 -4.09
N GLY A 60 -4.44 8.77 -5.31
CA GLY A 60 -5.81 8.58 -5.80
C GLY A 60 -6.83 9.52 -5.13
N GLU A 61 -6.34 10.54 -4.42
CA GLU A 61 -7.16 11.56 -3.76
C GLU A 61 -6.41 12.89 -3.63
N THR A 62 -7.15 13.97 -3.42
CA THR A 62 -6.62 15.30 -3.12
C THR A 62 -7.32 15.90 -1.91
N ASP A 63 -6.95 17.13 -1.52
CA ASP A 63 -7.66 17.91 -0.50
C ASP A 63 -9.08 18.33 -0.96
N GLN A 64 -9.33 18.42 -2.26
CA GLN A 64 -10.62 18.80 -2.86
C GLN A 64 -11.43 17.58 -3.32
N GLU A 65 -10.76 16.54 -3.75
CA GLU A 65 -11.34 15.32 -4.27
C GLU A 65 -10.90 14.14 -3.38
N PRO A 66 -11.57 13.94 -2.23
CA PRO A 66 -11.32 12.76 -1.40
C PRO A 66 -11.76 11.51 -2.16
N ALA A 67 -11.11 10.39 -1.89
CA ALA A 67 -11.50 9.12 -2.48
C ALA A 67 -12.98 8.82 -2.19
N ALA A 68 -13.77 8.62 -3.25
CA ALA A 68 -15.19 8.31 -3.15
C ALA A 68 -15.44 6.96 -2.45
N GLU A 69 -14.55 6.02 -2.68
CA GLU A 69 -14.58 4.66 -2.11
C GLU A 69 -13.17 4.25 -1.70
N THR A 70 -13.05 3.67 -0.51
CA THR A 70 -11.81 3.08 -0.03
C THR A 70 -12.02 1.60 0.27
N VAL A 71 -10.98 0.81 0.03
CA VAL A 71 -10.95 -0.62 0.26
C VAL A 71 -9.77 -1.02 1.14
N THR A 72 -9.80 -2.24 1.64
CA THR A 72 -8.66 -2.87 2.30
C THR A 72 -8.00 -3.83 1.32
N LEU A 73 -6.69 -3.70 1.13
CA LEU A 73 -5.89 -4.65 0.36
C LEU A 73 -5.33 -5.72 1.31
N VAL A 74 -5.23 -6.94 0.82
CA VAL A 74 -4.43 -8.00 1.43
C VAL A 74 -3.25 -8.27 0.50
N ILE A 75 -2.04 -8.25 1.06
CA ILE A 75 -0.79 -8.42 0.33
C ILE A 75 -0.04 -9.60 0.93
N GLU A 76 0.23 -10.60 0.11
CA GLU A 76 0.99 -11.79 0.49
C GLU A 76 2.36 -11.75 -0.17
N PHE A 77 3.42 -11.69 0.61
CA PHE A 77 4.79 -11.57 0.12
C PHE A 77 5.40 -12.96 -0.11
N SER A 78 5.67 -13.29 -1.38
CA SER A 78 6.35 -14.54 -1.78
C SER A 78 7.88 -14.42 -1.77
N LYS A 79 8.40 -13.20 -1.82
CA LYS A 79 9.84 -12.88 -1.74
C LYS A 79 10.08 -11.68 -0.84
N ASP A 80 11.32 -11.55 -0.36
CA ASP A 80 11.73 -10.37 0.39
C ASP A 80 11.58 -9.10 -0.48
N VAL A 81 10.94 -8.07 0.08
CA VAL A 81 10.90 -6.73 -0.50
C VAL A 81 11.79 -5.82 0.31
N ILE A 82 12.69 -5.12 -0.38
CA ILE A 82 13.75 -4.32 0.24
C ILE A 82 13.68 -2.88 -0.25
N GLY A 83 13.50 -1.94 0.68
CA GLY A 83 13.65 -0.50 0.46
C GLY A 83 15.03 -0.04 0.98
N ARG A 84 15.86 0.52 0.11
CA ARG A 84 17.21 1.01 0.45
C ARG A 84 17.16 2.46 0.90
N CYS A 85 17.43 2.70 2.20
CA CYS A 85 17.33 4.01 2.84
C CYS A 85 15.96 4.68 2.65
N GLU A 86 14.92 3.89 2.45
CA GLU A 86 13.56 4.34 2.16
C GLU A 86 12.51 3.41 2.76
N PRO A 87 11.29 3.89 2.95
CA PRO A 87 10.17 3.02 3.31
C PRO A 87 9.75 2.14 2.14
N ILE A 88 9.02 1.07 2.45
CA ILE A 88 8.28 0.28 1.47
C ILE A 88 6.86 0.82 1.45
N ALA A 89 6.43 1.28 0.27
CA ALA A 89 5.09 1.80 0.04
C ALA A 89 4.42 1.06 -1.13
N ILE A 90 3.14 0.74 -0.98
CA ILE A 90 2.31 0.07 -1.98
C ILE A 90 0.96 0.81 -2.03
N ALA A 91 0.44 1.02 -3.21
CA ALA A 91 -0.83 1.73 -3.44
C ALA A 91 -0.92 3.09 -2.71
N GLY A 92 0.17 3.86 -2.70
CA GLY A 92 0.24 5.16 -2.04
C GLY A 92 0.39 5.13 -0.52
N LYS A 93 0.32 3.94 0.11
CA LYS A 93 0.41 3.77 1.57
C LYS A 93 1.78 3.23 1.98
N THR A 94 2.35 3.77 3.05
CA THR A 94 3.56 3.21 3.66
C THR A 94 3.21 1.91 4.39
N ILE A 95 3.86 0.81 4.02
CA ILE A 95 3.67 -0.50 4.66
C ILE A 95 4.62 -0.64 5.84
N ALA A 96 5.90 -0.33 5.63
CA ALA A 96 6.92 -0.40 6.67
C ALA A 96 8.02 0.63 6.43
N ARG A 97 8.67 1.09 7.51
CA ARG A 97 9.79 2.04 7.46
C ARG A 97 10.81 1.76 8.55
N ALA A 98 12.06 1.55 8.16
CA ALA A 98 13.21 1.64 9.04
C ALA A 98 13.79 3.06 9.04
N PHE A 99 14.56 3.40 10.07
CA PHE A 99 15.24 4.69 10.21
C PHE A 99 16.77 4.53 10.38
N GLY A 100 17.23 3.29 10.38
CA GLY A 100 18.64 2.91 10.53
C GLY A 100 18.74 1.39 10.59
N ARG A 101 19.96 0.85 10.55
CA ARG A 101 20.22 -0.59 10.62
C ARG A 101 19.60 -1.25 11.83
N ASP A 102 19.76 -0.65 12.99
CA ASP A 102 19.38 -1.23 14.29
C ASP A 102 18.08 -0.62 14.86
N SER A 103 17.36 0.17 14.05
CA SER A 103 16.12 0.84 14.50
C SER A 103 14.90 -0.08 14.57
N GLY A 104 14.99 -1.28 14.00
CA GLY A 104 13.82 -2.02 13.61
C GLY A 104 13.03 -1.31 12.50
N ALA A 105 11.99 -1.93 11.99
CA ALA A 105 11.08 -1.29 11.04
C ALA A 105 9.72 -1.06 11.70
N LYS A 106 9.23 0.18 11.63
CA LYS A 106 7.89 0.56 12.08
C LYS A 106 6.88 0.24 10.98
N ILE A 107 5.72 -0.22 11.39
CA ILE A 107 4.57 -0.45 10.50
C ILE A 107 3.93 0.91 10.19
N GLY A 108 3.43 1.09 8.96
CA GLY A 108 2.70 2.29 8.56
C GLY A 108 1.35 2.42 9.25
N ASP A 109 0.83 3.65 9.34
CA ASP A 109 -0.41 3.96 10.08
C ASP A 109 -1.64 3.24 9.50
N ASP A 110 -1.67 3.04 8.17
CA ASP A 110 -2.76 2.33 7.47
C ASP A 110 -2.39 0.87 7.12
N ALA A 111 -1.45 0.25 7.84
CA ALA A 111 -1.03 -1.13 7.58
C ALA A 111 -1.05 -1.97 8.85
N ALA A 112 -1.37 -3.26 8.71
CA ALA A 112 -1.25 -4.25 9.78
C ALA A 112 -0.66 -5.55 9.25
N PHE A 113 0.34 -6.10 9.96
CA PHE A 113 0.89 -7.41 9.65
C PHE A 113 0.04 -8.49 10.31
N ILE A 114 -0.64 -9.28 9.48
CA ILE A 114 -1.46 -10.43 9.91
C ILE A 114 -0.54 -11.63 10.19
N SER A 115 0.53 -11.77 9.37
CA SER A 115 1.57 -12.77 9.55
C SER A 115 2.93 -12.16 9.31
N GLY A 116 3.92 -12.55 10.10
CA GLY A 116 5.28 -12.03 10.03
C GLY A 116 5.42 -10.62 10.61
N LYS A 117 6.56 -10.01 10.36
CA LYS A 117 6.88 -8.63 10.78
C LYS A 117 7.97 -8.02 9.90
N PRO A 118 7.97 -6.70 9.68
CA PRO A 118 9.05 -6.03 8.98
C PRO A 118 10.29 -5.94 9.86
N ARG A 119 11.46 -5.79 9.24
CA ARG A 119 12.75 -5.60 9.92
C ARG A 119 13.61 -4.55 9.24
N SER A 120 14.58 -4.03 9.96
CA SER A 120 15.68 -3.26 9.40
C SER A 120 16.89 -4.16 9.19
N ASP A 121 17.73 -3.80 8.21
CA ASP A 121 18.95 -4.54 7.87
C ASP A 121 19.98 -3.59 7.24
N GLY A 122 21.10 -4.15 6.73
CA GLY A 122 22.13 -3.41 6.02
C GLY A 122 23.23 -2.84 6.92
N SER A 123 23.77 -1.67 6.56
CA SER A 123 24.83 -0.98 7.30
C SER A 123 24.37 0.37 7.86
N ALA A 124 25.17 1.01 8.69
CA ALA A 124 24.83 2.32 9.26
C ALA A 124 24.55 3.39 8.19
N ARG A 125 25.24 3.35 7.05
CA ARG A 125 25.06 4.29 5.92
C ARG A 125 24.05 3.78 4.89
N ASN A 126 23.95 2.47 4.71
CA ASN A 126 23.09 1.82 3.72
C ASN A 126 22.14 0.85 4.44
N TRP A 127 21.31 1.41 5.31
CA TRP A 127 20.28 0.64 5.99
C TRP A 127 19.14 0.30 5.02
N THR A 128 18.40 -0.72 5.34
CA THR A 128 17.25 -1.15 4.53
C THR A 128 16.02 -1.39 5.38
N THR A 129 14.87 -1.12 4.79
CA THR A 129 13.58 -1.62 5.28
C THR A 129 13.33 -2.94 4.57
N VAL A 130 13.00 -3.99 5.29
CA VAL A 130 12.76 -5.32 4.72
C VAL A 130 11.40 -5.85 5.17
N ILE A 131 10.60 -6.27 4.21
CA ILE A 131 9.42 -7.11 4.45
C ILE A 131 9.80 -8.53 3.97
N PRO A 132 9.96 -9.49 4.89
CA PRO A 132 10.35 -10.86 4.54
C PRO A 132 9.27 -11.60 3.73
N ALA A 133 9.70 -12.59 2.95
CA ALA A 133 8.80 -13.57 2.36
C ALA A 133 7.97 -14.28 3.44
N GLY A 134 6.73 -14.66 3.10
CA GLY A 134 5.77 -15.26 4.03
C GLY A 134 5.01 -14.26 4.90
N CYS A 135 5.32 -12.96 4.83
CA CYS A 135 4.49 -11.94 5.47
C CYS A 135 3.16 -11.79 4.75
N VAL A 136 2.10 -11.57 5.53
CA VAL A 136 0.76 -11.17 5.06
C VAL A 136 0.41 -9.85 5.72
N VAL A 137 0.04 -8.87 4.90
CA VAL A 137 -0.23 -7.50 5.36
C VAL A 137 -1.59 -7.03 4.87
N GLU A 138 -2.38 -6.47 5.75
CA GLU A 138 -3.57 -5.69 5.39
C GLU A 138 -3.22 -4.22 5.30
N VAL A 139 -3.72 -3.57 4.24
CA VAL A 139 -3.54 -2.13 4.01
C VAL A 139 -4.91 -1.49 3.91
N TYR A 140 -5.19 -0.60 4.84
CA TYR A 140 -6.50 0.04 5.00
C TYR A 140 -6.61 1.36 4.25
N ASN A 141 -7.84 1.81 4.03
CA ASN A 141 -8.15 3.13 3.48
C ASN A 141 -7.46 3.40 2.14
N VAL A 142 -7.31 2.37 1.30
CA VAL A 142 -6.75 2.52 -0.04
C VAL A 142 -7.85 2.98 -0.99
N PRO A 143 -7.67 4.11 -1.72
CA PRO A 143 -8.61 4.50 -2.75
C PRO A 143 -8.82 3.38 -3.76
N LYS A 144 -10.09 3.08 -4.10
CA LYS A 144 -10.43 1.95 -4.97
C LYS A 144 -9.72 2.01 -6.31
N SER A 145 -9.61 3.21 -6.90
CA SER A 145 -8.88 3.42 -8.16
C SER A 145 -7.41 2.96 -8.07
N LYS A 146 -6.74 3.24 -6.95
CA LYS A 146 -5.37 2.77 -6.71
C LYS A 146 -5.32 1.28 -6.40
N ALA A 147 -6.29 0.76 -5.68
CA ALA A 147 -6.41 -0.67 -5.42
C ALA A 147 -6.52 -1.47 -6.72
N ASP A 148 -7.40 -1.06 -7.62
CA ASP A 148 -7.62 -1.71 -8.92
C ASP A 148 -6.36 -1.66 -9.81
N GLU A 149 -5.63 -0.53 -9.81
CA GLU A 149 -4.35 -0.39 -10.50
C GLU A 149 -3.32 -1.41 -9.99
N PHE A 150 -3.13 -1.49 -8.67
CA PHE A 150 -2.13 -2.38 -8.07
C PHE A 150 -2.52 -3.86 -8.10
N VAL A 151 -3.81 -4.19 -8.02
CA VAL A 151 -4.30 -5.58 -8.22
C VAL A 151 -4.09 -6.03 -9.65
N SER A 152 -4.19 -5.13 -10.62
CA SER A 152 -3.96 -5.42 -12.05
C SER A 152 -2.47 -5.49 -12.39
N ALA A 153 -1.63 -4.79 -11.65
CA ALA A 153 -0.18 -4.81 -11.83
C ALA A 153 0.41 -6.07 -11.19
N SER A 154 0.91 -6.98 -12.02
CA SER A 154 1.57 -8.20 -11.53
C SER A 154 2.99 -7.88 -11.03
N ASP A 155 3.29 -8.20 -9.78
CA ASP A 155 4.65 -8.15 -9.22
C ASP A 155 5.06 -9.56 -8.76
N PRO A 156 6.21 -10.09 -9.19
CA PRO A 156 6.63 -11.46 -8.84
C PRO A 156 7.06 -11.62 -7.37
N ARG A 157 7.06 -10.55 -6.60
CA ARG A 157 7.47 -10.56 -5.18
C ARG A 157 6.31 -10.71 -4.22
N TYR A 158 5.10 -10.36 -4.65
CA TYR A 158 3.90 -10.42 -3.82
C TYR A 158 2.63 -10.52 -4.69
N THR A 159 1.57 -11.02 -4.09
CA THR A 159 0.22 -10.97 -4.65
C THR A 159 -0.63 -9.98 -3.88
N ILE A 160 -1.52 -9.29 -4.57
CA ILE A 160 -2.45 -8.32 -3.98
C ILE A 160 -3.88 -8.68 -4.36
N HIS A 161 -4.78 -8.64 -3.39
CA HIS A 161 -6.22 -8.73 -3.63
C HIS A 161 -6.99 -7.78 -2.70
N ILE A 162 -8.19 -7.38 -3.11
CA ILE A 162 -9.07 -6.59 -2.27
C ILE A 162 -9.71 -7.53 -1.24
N LYS A 163 -9.68 -7.14 0.03
CA LYS A 163 -10.30 -7.92 1.12
C LYS A 163 -11.80 -8.04 0.89
N GLY A 164 -12.30 -9.26 0.82
CA GLY A 164 -13.70 -9.55 0.51
C GLY A 164 -13.99 -9.79 -0.97
N ASP A 165 -13.16 -9.33 -1.88
CA ASP A 165 -13.15 -9.72 -3.31
C ASP A 165 -12.35 -11.02 -3.47
N VAL A 166 -12.81 -12.07 -2.84
CA VAL A 166 -12.36 -13.41 -3.21
C VAL A 166 -12.86 -13.63 -4.65
N LYS A 167 -11.98 -13.56 -5.63
CA LYS A 167 -12.24 -14.16 -6.94
C LYS A 167 -12.42 -15.64 -6.68
N VAL A 168 -13.66 -16.00 -6.36
CA VAL A 168 -14.08 -17.40 -6.25
C VAL A 168 -13.89 -17.94 -7.66
N ASP A 169 -12.82 -18.70 -7.86
CA ASP A 169 -12.67 -19.49 -9.09
C ASP A 169 -13.78 -20.53 -9.09
N ARG A 170 -14.93 -20.10 -9.66
CA ARG A 170 -16.14 -20.92 -9.72
C ARG A 170 -15.89 -22.21 -10.48
N GLU A 171 -14.95 -22.20 -11.45
CA GLU A 171 -14.59 -23.40 -12.21
C GLU A 171 -13.77 -24.37 -11.37
N ALA A 172 -12.76 -23.87 -10.62
CA ALA A 172 -11.99 -24.70 -9.71
C ALA A 172 -12.87 -25.28 -8.60
N LEU A 173 -13.74 -24.47 -7.99
CA LEU A 173 -14.69 -24.94 -6.98
C LEU A 173 -15.73 -25.90 -7.54
N ALA A 174 -16.18 -25.72 -8.79
CA ALA A 174 -17.09 -26.67 -9.45
C ALA A 174 -16.41 -28.03 -9.65
N LYS A 175 -15.15 -28.06 -10.10
CA LYS A 175 -14.36 -29.28 -10.26
C LYS A 175 -14.10 -29.97 -8.91
N GLU A 176 -13.73 -29.19 -7.88
CA GLU A 176 -13.53 -29.73 -6.54
C GLU A 176 -14.83 -30.32 -5.97
N ARG A 177 -15.96 -29.62 -6.13
CA ARG A 177 -17.29 -30.13 -5.74
C ARG A 177 -17.62 -31.44 -6.43
N GLU A 178 -17.36 -31.54 -7.75
CA GLU A 178 -17.63 -32.76 -8.54
C GLU A 178 -16.75 -33.92 -8.03
N ALA A 179 -15.47 -33.69 -7.79
CA ALA A 179 -14.55 -34.67 -7.22
C ALA A 179 -14.97 -35.16 -5.82
N LEU A 180 -15.43 -34.24 -4.97
CA LEU A 180 -15.94 -34.56 -3.63
C LEU A 180 -17.25 -35.36 -3.68
N LEU A 181 -18.16 -35.03 -4.61
CA LEU A 181 -19.39 -35.79 -4.80
C LEU A 181 -19.13 -37.21 -5.34
N ALA A 182 -18.19 -37.37 -6.27
CA ALA A 182 -17.77 -38.69 -6.74
C ALA A 182 -17.16 -39.53 -5.60
N ARG A 183 -16.32 -38.90 -4.76
CA ARG A 183 -15.74 -39.56 -3.60
C ARG A 183 -16.78 -39.95 -2.53
N LEU A 184 -17.78 -39.08 -2.34
CA LEU A 184 -18.91 -39.37 -1.44
C LEU A 184 -19.71 -40.60 -1.92
N ALA A 185 -19.99 -40.66 -3.24
CA ALA A 185 -20.72 -41.81 -3.81
C ALA A 185 -19.94 -43.14 -3.68
N GLU A 186 -18.58 -43.11 -3.79
CA GLU A 186 -17.77 -44.30 -3.53
C GLU A 186 -17.87 -44.75 -2.06
N ILE A 187 -17.80 -43.78 -1.13
CA ILE A 187 -17.89 -44.06 0.30
C ILE A 187 -19.26 -44.66 0.65
N ASN A 188 -20.36 -44.06 0.16
CA ASN A 188 -21.73 -44.57 0.38
C ASN A 188 -21.88 -45.98 -0.16
N LYS A 189 -21.34 -46.27 -1.36
CA LYS A 189 -21.33 -47.63 -1.93
C LYS A 189 -20.59 -48.64 -1.02
N ILE A 190 -19.51 -48.24 -0.35
CA ILE A 190 -18.75 -49.10 0.56
C ILE A 190 -19.52 -49.31 1.86
N LEU A 191 -20.22 -48.27 2.35
CA LEU A 191 -20.98 -48.29 3.59
C LEU A 191 -22.37 -48.98 3.42
N GLY A 192 -22.80 -49.19 2.19
CA GLY A 192 -24.11 -49.82 1.89
C GLY A 192 -25.28 -48.88 2.07
N GLU A 193 -25.05 -47.56 1.96
CA GLU A 193 -26.05 -46.50 2.00
C GLU A 193 -26.48 -46.09 0.57
#